data_f960adac43ccc5571610e30fad760961
#
_entry.id   f960adac43ccc5571610e30fad760961
#
_cell.length_a   1.000
_cell.length_b   1.000
_cell.length_c   1.000
_cell.angle_alpha   90.00
_cell.angle_beta   90.00
_cell.angle_gamma   90.00
#
_symmetry.space_group_name_H-M   'P 1'
#
loop_
_entity.id
_entity.type
_entity.pdbx_description
1 polymer ?
#
loop_
_entity_poly.entity_id
_entity_poly.type
_entity_poly.pdbx_seq_one_letter_code
_entity_poly.pdbx_strand_id
1 'polypeptide(L)'
;MPVFVVSYDLTRPGQQYEQLLNTLEHELQGRRVLFSQWAVRSKGDARALLAHLRPSLIDASDRLLVMDRDSLDWAGINLVSRLEKIEP
;
A
#
# COMPACT_ATOMS: atom_id res chain seq x y z
N MET A 1 -10.39 -8.66 -11.60
CA MET A 1 -9.33 -7.79 -11.10
C MET A 1 -8.72 -8.40 -9.85
N PRO A 2 -7.40 -8.41 -9.74
CA PRO A 2 -6.76 -8.91 -8.52
C PRO A 2 -7.12 -8.06 -7.30
N VAL A 3 -7.06 -8.68 -6.13
CA VAL A 3 -7.23 -8.01 -4.85
C VAL A 3 -5.85 -7.86 -4.22
N PHE A 4 -5.52 -6.64 -3.85
CA PHE A 4 -4.26 -6.33 -3.19
C PHE A 4 -4.50 -5.95 -1.73
N VAL A 5 -3.56 -6.32 -0.89
CA VAL A 5 -3.49 -5.83 0.48
C VAL A 5 -2.47 -4.70 0.49
N VAL A 6 -2.92 -3.53 0.90
CA VAL A 6 -2.08 -2.33 0.98
C VAL A 6 -1.83 -2.02 2.45
N SER A 7 -0.56 -2.03 2.84
CA SER A 7 -0.14 -1.74 4.20
C SER A 7 0.78 -0.54 4.21
N TYR A 8 0.67 0.30 5.21
CA TYR A 8 1.52 1.48 5.28
C TYR A 8 1.95 1.80 6.71
N ASP A 9 3.08 2.46 6.78
CA ASP A 9 3.65 2.95 8.02
C ASP A 9 4.02 4.41 7.76
N LEU A 10 3.19 5.32 8.22
CA LEU A 10 3.30 6.73 7.92
C LEU A 10 4.08 7.43 9.02
N THR A 11 5.07 8.21 8.63
CA THR A 11 6.09 8.71 9.55
C THR A 11 5.81 10.11 10.10
N ARG A 12 4.72 10.75 9.67
CA ARG A 12 4.33 12.07 10.18
C ARG A 12 3.06 11.97 11.03
N PRO A 13 3.18 11.65 12.33
CA PRO A 13 2.00 11.59 13.19
C PRO A 13 1.31 12.95 13.24
N GLY A 14 -0.02 12.96 13.21
CA GLY A 14 -0.80 14.18 13.22
C GLY A 14 -0.98 14.83 11.85
N GLN A 15 -0.24 14.41 10.84
CA GLN A 15 -0.49 14.85 9.47
C GLN A 15 -1.66 14.11 8.89
N GLN A 16 -2.40 14.79 8.04
CA GLN A 16 -3.53 14.18 7.37
C GLN A 16 -3.09 13.64 6.01
N TYR A 17 -3.17 12.34 5.86
CA TYR A 17 -2.88 11.68 4.59
C TYR A 17 -4.17 11.55 3.78
N GLU A 18 -4.84 12.69 3.59
CA GLU A 18 -6.16 12.71 2.95
C GLU A 18 -6.15 12.14 1.56
N GLN A 19 -5.12 12.45 0.77
CA GLN A 19 -5.04 11.96 -0.59
C GLN A 19 -4.91 10.43 -0.61
N LEU A 20 -4.08 9.87 0.26
CA LEU A 20 -3.91 8.42 0.35
C LEU A 20 -5.21 7.75 0.77
N LEU A 21 -5.82 8.24 1.84
CA LEU A 21 -7.07 7.67 2.35
C LEU A 21 -8.21 7.83 1.35
N ASN A 22 -8.30 8.97 0.69
CA ASN A 22 -9.32 9.20 -0.32
C ASN A 22 -9.14 8.25 -1.51
N THR A 23 -7.91 8.04 -1.95
CA THR A 23 -7.64 7.12 -3.04
C THR A 23 -8.03 5.69 -2.65
N LEU A 24 -7.64 5.24 -1.46
CA LEU A 24 -7.96 3.89 -1.01
C LEU A 24 -9.45 3.68 -0.80
N GLU A 25 -10.13 4.63 -0.17
CA GLU A 25 -11.53 4.48 0.20
C GLU A 25 -12.49 4.75 -0.95
N HIS A 26 -12.29 5.86 -1.65
CA HIS A 26 -13.24 6.33 -2.65
C HIS A 26 -12.84 5.97 -4.07
N GLU A 27 -11.63 6.28 -4.49
CA GLU A 27 -11.21 6.00 -5.85
C GLU A 27 -11.15 4.50 -6.12
N LEU A 28 -10.52 3.73 -5.22
CA LEU A 28 -10.36 2.30 -5.38
C LEU A 28 -11.46 1.49 -4.68
N GLN A 29 -12.35 2.17 -3.97
CA GLN A 29 -13.44 1.54 -3.23
C GLN A 29 -12.94 0.41 -2.33
N GLY A 30 -11.83 0.67 -1.66
CA GLY A 30 -11.19 -0.29 -0.79
C GLY A 30 -11.93 -0.47 0.52
N ARG A 31 -11.54 -1.53 1.23
CA ARG A 31 -12.04 -1.81 2.57
C ARG A 31 -10.90 -1.80 3.56
N ARG A 32 -11.05 -1.03 4.61
CA ARG A 32 -10.05 -0.99 5.67
C ARG A 32 -10.14 -2.27 6.50
N VAL A 33 -9.02 -2.97 6.58
CA VAL A 33 -8.92 -4.24 7.33
C VAL A 33 -8.29 -4.02 8.70
N LEU A 34 -7.26 -3.17 8.75
CA LEU A 34 -6.62 -2.69 9.98
C LEU A 34 -6.48 -1.19 9.85
N PHE A 35 -6.08 -0.49 10.92
CA PHE A 35 -5.91 0.96 10.85
C PHE A 35 -4.99 1.39 9.70
N SER A 36 -3.94 0.61 9.45
CA SER A 36 -2.96 0.92 8.42
C SER A 36 -2.93 -0.13 7.29
N GLN A 37 -4.04 -0.83 7.08
CA GLN A 37 -4.10 -1.87 6.06
C GLN A 37 -5.45 -1.89 5.39
N TRP A 38 -5.43 -1.97 4.06
CA TRP A 38 -6.62 -1.95 3.23
C TRP A 38 -6.60 -3.11 2.23
N ALA A 39 -7.77 -3.59 1.86
CA ALA A 39 -7.94 -4.49 0.73
C ALA A 39 -8.57 -3.70 -0.41
N VAL A 40 -7.93 -3.73 -1.57
CA VAL A 40 -8.40 -2.97 -2.74
C VAL A 40 -8.35 -3.85 -3.99
N ARG A 41 -9.21 -3.55 -4.96
CA ARG A 41 -9.15 -4.15 -6.29
C ARG A 41 -8.48 -3.15 -7.22
N SER A 42 -7.57 -3.66 -8.05
CA SER A 42 -6.90 -2.80 -9.01
C SER A 42 -6.44 -3.62 -10.21
N LYS A 43 -6.45 -3.00 -11.37
CA LYS A 43 -5.90 -3.60 -12.58
C LYS A 43 -4.38 -3.55 -12.52
N GLY A 44 -3.73 -4.47 -13.20
CA GLY A 44 -2.28 -4.49 -13.26
C GLY A 44 -1.67 -5.27 -12.11
N ASP A 45 -0.41 -5.03 -11.85
CA ASP A 45 0.34 -5.74 -10.83
C ASP A 45 0.59 -4.85 -9.59
N ALA A 46 1.27 -5.41 -8.59
CA ALA A 46 1.56 -4.69 -7.36
C ALA A 46 2.39 -3.44 -7.61
N ARG A 47 3.33 -3.50 -8.54
CA ARG A 47 4.17 -2.35 -8.88
C ARG A 47 3.34 -1.21 -9.47
N ALA A 48 2.37 -1.52 -10.32
CA ALA A 48 1.48 -0.53 -10.90
C ALA A 48 0.65 0.16 -9.84
N LEU A 49 0.12 -0.61 -8.89
CA LEU A 49 -0.65 -0.03 -7.78
C LEU A 49 0.24 0.82 -6.86
N LEU A 50 1.44 0.36 -6.57
CA LEU A 50 2.39 1.15 -5.79
C LEU A 50 2.68 2.50 -6.47
N ALA A 51 2.92 2.48 -7.79
CA ALA A 51 3.17 3.71 -8.55
C ALA A 51 1.98 4.65 -8.49
N HIS A 52 0.77 4.13 -8.48
CA HIS A 52 -0.45 4.94 -8.38
C HIS A 52 -0.60 5.58 -7.00
N LEU A 53 -0.22 4.87 -5.93
CA LEU A 53 -0.38 5.35 -4.56
C LEU A 53 0.78 6.23 -4.10
N ARG A 54 1.96 6.05 -4.68
CA ARG A 54 3.17 6.73 -4.24
C ARG A 54 3.07 8.25 -4.16
N PRO A 55 2.42 8.95 -5.13
CA PRO A 55 2.28 10.41 -5.04
C PRO A 55 1.48 10.91 -3.83
N SER A 56 0.73 10.02 -3.18
CA SER A 56 -0.05 10.36 -1.98
C SER A 56 0.78 10.40 -0.71
N LEU A 57 2.03 9.93 -0.76
CA LEU A 57 2.91 9.95 0.39
C LEU A 57 3.47 11.36 0.59
N ILE A 58 3.58 11.77 1.86
CA ILE A 58 3.98 13.13 2.22
C ILE A 58 5.46 13.21 2.54
N ASP A 59 5.96 12.22 3.27
CA ASP A 59 7.33 12.20 3.75
C ASP A 59 8.15 11.18 2.97
N ALA A 60 9.42 11.50 2.71
CA ALA A 60 10.31 10.59 1.99
C ALA A 60 10.52 9.26 2.73
N SER A 61 10.25 9.23 4.03
CA SER A 61 10.39 8.04 4.86
C SER A 61 9.11 7.23 5.01
N ASP A 62 8.00 7.69 4.44
CA ASP A 62 6.75 6.93 4.50
C ASP A 62 6.93 5.56 3.85
N ARG A 63 6.37 4.54 4.48
CA ARG A 63 6.50 3.16 4.03
C ARG A 63 5.19 2.66 3.47
N LEU A 64 5.29 1.88 2.40
CA LEU A 64 4.12 1.34 1.73
C LEU A 64 4.46 -0.05 1.20
N LEU A 65 3.57 -1.00 1.44
CA LEU A 65 3.71 -2.35 0.93
C LEU A 65 2.40 -2.74 0.25
N VAL A 66 2.51 -3.25 -0.96
CA VAL A 66 1.38 -3.73 -1.75
C VAL A 66 1.63 -5.20 -2.05
N MET A 67 0.70 -6.07 -1.69
CA MET A 67 0.80 -7.50 -1.93
C MET A 67 -0.47 -8.02 -2.58
N ASP A 68 -0.32 -8.83 -3.63
CA ASP A 68 -1.46 -9.52 -4.22
C ASP A 68 -1.91 -10.60 -3.22
N ARG A 69 -3.20 -10.64 -2.93
CA ARG A 69 -3.77 -11.60 -1.97
C ARG A 69 -3.56 -13.06 -2.40
N ASP A 70 -3.58 -13.31 -3.71
CA ASP A 70 -3.66 -14.66 -4.25
C ASP A 70 -2.38 -15.13 -4.96
N SER A 71 -1.33 -14.31 -4.98
CA SER A 71 -0.09 -14.64 -5.66
C SER A 71 1.12 -14.16 -4.86
N LEU A 72 2.33 -14.33 -5.42
CA LEU A 72 3.56 -13.85 -4.79
C LEU A 72 3.95 -12.47 -5.26
N ASP A 73 3.08 -11.78 -5.99
CA ASP A 73 3.35 -10.45 -6.49
C ASP A 73 3.28 -9.43 -5.36
N TRP A 74 4.33 -8.62 -5.22
CA TRP A 74 4.37 -7.57 -4.23
C TRP A 74 5.28 -6.44 -4.69
N ALA A 75 5.08 -5.26 -4.11
CA ALA A 75 5.93 -4.10 -4.31
C ALA A 75 5.87 -3.23 -3.05
N GLY A 76 6.97 -2.58 -2.72
CA GLY A 76 7.00 -1.75 -1.54
C GLY A 76 8.05 -0.66 -1.64
N ILE A 77 7.97 0.31 -0.74
CA ILE A 77 8.92 1.41 -0.64
C ILE A 77 9.30 1.62 0.83
N ASN A 78 10.58 1.81 1.07
CA ASN A 78 11.16 2.10 2.39
C ASN A 78 10.91 0.99 3.42
N LEU A 79 10.81 -0.26 2.98
CA LEU A 79 10.56 -1.38 3.89
C LEU A 79 11.69 -1.52 4.91
N VAL A 80 11.31 -1.85 6.14
CA VAL A 80 12.27 -2.04 7.23
C VAL A 80 13.14 -3.26 6.96
N SER A 81 12.53 -4.33 6.42
CA SER A 81 13.23 -5.56 6.05
C SER A 81 12.90 -5.92 4.61
N ARG A 82 13.81 -6.61 3.96
CA ARG A 82 13.63 -7.05 2.58
C ARG A 82 12.89 -8.37 2.56
N LEU A 83 11.74 -8.42 1.90
CA LEU A 83 10.91 -9.61 1.87
C LEU A 83 11.61 -10.80 1.23
N GLU A 84 12.43 -10.57 0.21
CA GLU A 84 13.17 -11.64 -0.46
C GLU A 84 14.24 -12.30 0.44
N LYS A 85 14.50 -11.70 1.61
CA LYS A 85 15.45 -12.24 2.59
C LYS A 85 14.79 -13.07 3.68
N ILE A 86 13.46 -13.14 3.67
CA ILE A 86 12.73 -13.88 4.70
C ILE A 86 12.67 -15.36 4.28
N GLU A 87 13.25 -16.21 5.11
CA GLU A 87 13.24 -17.65 4.89
C GLU A 87 11.93 -18.26 5.39
N PRO A 88 11.40 -19.27 4.69
CA PRO A 88 10.22 -19.98 5.17
C PRO A 88 10.49 -20.77 6.43
#